data_a7e31ac9a07b05e3c96e414c03cf8b57
#
_entry.id   a7e31ac9a07b05e3c96e414c03cf8b57
#
_cell.length_a   1.000
_cell.length_b   1.000
_cell.length_c   1.000
_cell.angle_alpha   90.00
_cell.angle_beta   90.00
_cell.angle_gamma   90.00
#
_symmetry.space_group_name_H-M   'P 1'
#
loop_
_entity.id
_entity.type
_entity.pdbx_description
1 polymer ?
#
loop_
_entity_poly.entity_id
_entity_poly.type
_entity_poly.pdbx_seq_one_letter_code
_entity_poly.pdbx_strand_id
1 'polypeptide(L)'
;MSTSNQNLFAALRAAFPADLEQIAVETMSASGEPLLYSWRDLDRASARIANLLAALELPEGSRIAVQVEKSVEAMLLYLATLRAGHVFLPLNTAYQSAEIEYFVGNAEPAVVVCTPGNFGWVSKIAFTAGTQHVFTLGDDRTGSLLERAAHFGDDHVPVARGADDLAAILYTSGTTGRSKGAMLTHGNLLSNAVMLKDYWGWVPGDVLIHALPIFHVHGLFVAIHAALLNGSKMIWLAKFDPRAAIAAMARATVFMGVPTLYVRMLAEQGLTPEAARHMRLFISGSAPLLIETFQEWQQRTGHTILERYGMSETIMLTSNPYQADARHGDQDERRGATVGFPLPGVGLRVVDDANQDLPVGEIGNIQVRGPNVFQGYWRMPEKTAEEFTQDGWFKTGDVGKVDERGYVSIVGRSKDLIISGGYNVYPAEIEGYINEMPGVAESALVGVPHPDFGEVGVAV
;
A
#
# COMPACT_ATOMS: atom_id res chain seq x y z
N MET A 1 16.94 -16.48 -26.58
CA MET A 1 16.28 -16.91 -25.34
C MET A 1 15.03 -16.08 -25.22
N SER A 2 13.84 -16.67 -25.26
CA SER A 2 12.60 -15.94 -25.03
C SER A 2 12.65 -15.38 -23.61
N THR A 3 12.81 -14.08 -23.47
CA THR A 3 12.65 -13.40 -22.18
C THR A 3 11.20 -13.64 -21.76
N SER A 4 10.99 -14.40 -20.70
CA SER A 4 9.65 -14.61 -20.15
C SER A 4 9.02 -13.24 -19.88
N ASN A 5 7.77 -13.04 -20.30
CA ASN A 5 7.05 -11.79 -20.04
C ASN A 5 6.96 -11.56 -18.54
N GLN A 6 7.59 -10.49 -18.04
CA GLN A 6 7.60 -10.08 -16.62
C GLN A 6 6.52 -9.05 -16.29
N ASN A 7 5.56 -8.83 -17.22
CA ASN A 7 4.42 -7.96 -16.96
C ASN A 7 3.63 -8.48 -15.74
N LEU A 8 3.49 -7.63 -14.73
CA LEU A 8 2.80 -7.99 -13.47
C LEU A 8 1.37 -8.50 -13.74
N PHE A 9 0.63 -7.87 -14.66
CA PHE A 9 -0.71 -8.35 -14.99
C PHE A 9 -0.68 -9.80 -15.51
N ALA A 10 0.31 -10.17 -16.33
CA ALA A 10 0.42 -11.53 -16.84
C ALA A 10 0.59 -12.56 -15.69
N ALA A 11 1.38 -12.22 -14.68
CA ALA A 11 1.55 -13.07 -13.50
C ALA A 11 0.27 -13.15 -12.66
N LEU A 12 -0.41 -12.02 -12.42
CA LEU A 12 -1.68 -11.98 -11.69
C LEU A 12 -2.75 -12.80 -12.43
N ARG A 13 -2.85 -12.64 -13.76
CA ARG A 13 -3.82 -13.37 -14.60
C ARG A 13 -3.56 -14.87 -14.61
N ALA A 14 -2.30 -15.30 -14.61
CA ALA A 14 -1.93 -16.71 -14.58
C ALA A 14 -2.36 -17.42 -13.28
N ALA A 15 -2.59 -16.66 -12.22
CA ALA A 15 -3.06 -17.17 -10.92
C ALA A 15 -4.59 -17.21 -10.77
N PHE A 16 -5.35 -16.78 -11.78
CA PHE A 16 -6.81 -16.86 -11.75
C PHE A 16 -7.26 -18.33 -11.69
N PRO A 17 -8.37 -18.63 -10.99
CA PRO A 17 -8.91 -19.98 -10.95
C PRO A 17 -9.20 -20.56 -12.34
N ALA A 18 -9.14 -21.89 -12.47
CA ALA A 18 -9.48 -22.56 -13.73
C ALA A 18 -10.93 -22.31 -14.14
N ASP A 19 -11.85 -22.27 -13.17
CA ASP A 19 -13.24 -21.87 -13.37
C ASP A 19 -13.35 -20.35 -13.21
N LEU A 20 -13.38 -19.66 -14.33
CA LEU A 20 -13.49 -18.19 -14.40
C LEU A 20 -14.89 -17.66 -14.06
N GLU A 21 -15.92 -18.51 -13.95
CA GLU A 21 -17.27 -18.09 -13.56
C GLU A 21 -17.40 -17.90 -12.04
N GLN A 22 -16.43 -18.35 -11.25
CA GLN A 22 -16.39 -18.08 -9.81
C GLN A 22 -16.32 -16.57 -9.56
N ILE A 23 -16.96 -16.14 -8.46
CA ILE A 23 -16.97 -14.74 -8.06
C ILE A 23 -15.59 -14.34 -7.51
N ALA A 24 -14.99 -13.35 -8.17
CA ALA A 24 -13.73 -12.73 -7.78
C ALA A 24 -13.95 -11.54 -6.83
N VAL A 25 -14.98 -10.73 -7.08
CA VAL A 25 -15.28 -9.55 -6.27
C VAL A 25 -16.78 -9.45 -6.01
N GLU A 26 -17.11 -9.20 -4.77
CA GLU A 26 -18.46 -8.89 -4.30
C GLU A 26 -18.46 -7.49 -3.68
N THR A 27 -19.37 -6.61 -4.10
CA THR A 27 -19.54 -5.27 -3.57
C THR A 27 -21.00 -4.86 -3.60
N MET A 28 -21.29 -3.64 -3.15
CA MET A 28 -22.62 -3.04 -3.21
C MET A 28 -22.61 -1.86 -4.18
N SER A 29 -23.67 -1.72 -4.95
CA SER A 29 -23.92 -0.51 -5.74
C SER A 29 -24.25 0.68 -4.85
N ALA A 30 -24.26 1.88 -5.42
CA ALA A 30 -24.72 3.08 -4.72
C ALA A 30 -26.20 3.00 -4.26
N SER A 31 -27.01 2.18 -4.95
CA SER A 31 -28.41 1.90 -4.56
C SER A 31 -28.57 0.80 -3.49
N GLY A 32 -27.45 0.19 -3.05
CA GLY A 32 -27.46 -0.90 -2.06
C GLY A 32 -27.72 -2.28 -2.63
N GLU A 33 -27.70 -2.44 -3.96
CA GLU A 33 -27.83 -3.73 -4.62
C GLU A 33 -26.49 -4.48 -4.68
N PRO A 34 -26.44 -5.81 -4.45
CA PRO A 34 -25.25 -6.59 -4.60
C PRO A 34 -24.73 -6.57 -6.05
N LEU A 35 -23.43 -6.30 -6.21
CA LEU A 35 -22.71 -6.41 -7.46
C LEU A 35 -21.68 -7.53 -7.35
N LEU A 36 -21.74 -8.47 -8.29
CA LEU A 36 -20.86 -9.64 -8.35
C LEU A 36 -20.05 -9.58 -9.65
N TYR A 37 -18.75 -9.73 -9.53
CA TYR A 37 -17.83 -9.82 -10.66
C TYR A 37 -17.14 -11.16 -10.62
N SER A 38 -17.29 -11.93 -11.71
CA SER A 38 -16.54 -13.17 -11.89
C SER A 38 -15.09 -12.89 -12.29
N TRP A 39 -14.24 -13.89 -12.22
CA TRP A 39 -12.88 -13.79 -12.75
C TRP A 39 -12.89 -13.51 -14.25
N ARG A 40 -13.89 -14.03 -14.97
CA ARG A 40 -14.10 -13.73 -16.38
C ARG A 40 -14.43 -12.26 -16.62
N ASP A 41 -15.23 -11.66 -15.73
CA ASP A 41 -15.55 -10.23 -15.83
C ASP A 41 -14.31 -9.38 -15.63
N LEU A 42 -13.44 -9.73 -14.65
CA LEU A 42 -12.17 -9.02 -14.44
C LEU A 42 -11.27 -9.10 -15.68
N ASP A 43 -11.15 -10.29 -16.27
CA ASP A 43 -10.32 -10.51 -17.46
C ASP A 43 -10.85 -9.70 -18.67
N ARG A 44 -12.14 -9.84 -18.99
CA ARG A 44 -12.76 -9.19 -20.12
C ARG A 44 -12.84 -7.68 -20.00
N ALA A 45 -13.23 -7.18 -18.83
CA ALA A 45 -13.35 -5.73 -18.62
C ALA A 45 -11.97 -5.06 -18.65
N SER A 46 -10.94 -5.66 -18.02
CA SER A 46 -9.57 -5.14 -18.14
C SER A 46 -9.05 -5.20 -19.59
N ALA A 47 -9.44 -6.21 -20.39
CA ALA A 47 -9.08 -6.30 -21.80
C ALA A 47 -9.69 -5.17 -22.63
N ARG A 48 -10.97 -4.85 -22.43
CA ARG A 48 -11.65 -3.74 -23.13
C ARG A 48 -10.99 -2.40 -22.87
N ILE A 49 -10.65 -2.13 -21.60
CA ILE A 49 -9.93 -0.89 -21.24
C ILE A 49 -8.51 -0.91 -21.81
N ALA A 50 -7.81 -2.05 -21.80
CA ALA A 50 -6.48 -2.17 -22.38
C ALA A 50 -6.51 -1.94 -23.91
N ASN A 51 -7.52 -2.46 -24.62
CA ASN A 51 -7.73 -2.21 -26.04
C ASN A 51 -8.04 -0.74 -26.32
N LEU A 52 -8.82 -0.07 -25.47
CA LEU A 52 -9.00 1.38 -25.56
C LEU A 52 -7.67 2.11 -25.46
N LEU A 53 -6.84 1.78 -24.44
CA LEU A 53 -5.53 2.40 -24.26
C LEU A 53 -4.60 2.13 -25.46
N ALA A 54 -4.60 0.92 -25.98
CA ALA A 54 -3.82 0.57 -27.19
C ALA A 54 -4.27 1.37 -28.43
N ALA A 55 -5.57 1.62 -28.59
CA ALA A 55 -6.09 2.40 -29.69
C ALA A 55 -5.76 3.91 -29.63
N LEU A 56 -5.26 4.40 -28.50
CA LEU A 56 -4.75 5.76 -28.35
C LEU A 56 -3.33 5.93 -28.91
N GLU A 57 -2.67 4.83 -29.30
CA GLU A 57 -1.31 4.83 -29.87
C GLU A 57 -0.29 5.58 -29.00
N LEU A 58 -0.41 5.41 -27.67
CA LEU A 58 0.44 6.11 -26.70
C LEU A 58 1.89 5.62 -26.79
N PRO A 59 2.87 6.51 -26.56
CA PRO A 59 4.27 6.10 -26.39
C PRO A 59 4.42 5.00 -25.33
N GLU A 60 5.41 4.14 -25.51
CA GLU A 60 5.75 3.10 -24.55
C GLU A 60 6.02 3.69 -23.17
N GLY A 61 5.53 3.01 -22.09
CA GLY A 61 5.70 3.46 -20.71
C GLY A 61 4.97 4.76 -20.38
N SER A 62 3.95 5.16 -21.16
CA SER A 62 3.11 6.32 -20.86
C SER A 62 2.46 6.22 -19.50
N ARG A 63 2.41 7.34 -18.77
CA ARG A 63 1.77 7.42 -17.45
C ARG A 63 0.28 7.64 -17.62
N ILE A 64 -0.51 6.85 -16.89
CA ILE A 64 -1.96 6.96 -16.79
C ILE A 64 -2.28 7.47 -15.40
N ALA A 65 -2.58 8.75 -15.25
CA ALA A 65 -2.90 9.37 -13.95
C ALA A 65 -4.39 9.18 -13.64
N VAL A 66 -4.67 8.73 -12.42
CA VAL A 66 -6.02 8.31 -12.03
C VAL A 66 -6.40 8.92 -10.69
N GLN A 67 -7.39 9.83 -10.70
CA GLN A 67 -7.99 10.43 -9.52
C GLN A 67 -9.49 10.15 -9.50
N VAL A 68 -9.85 8.95 -9.05
CA VAL A 68 -11.24 8.48 -9.02
C VAL A 68 -11.57 7.84 -7.68
N GLU A 69 -12.84 7.77 -7.36
CA GLU A 69 -13.29 7.06 -6.16
C GLU A 69 -13.00 5.55 -6.26
N LYS A 70 -12.85 4.94 -5.09
CA LYS A 70 -12.60 3.50 -4.99
C LYS A 70 -13.79 2.71 -5.53
N SER A 71 -13.56 1.99 -6.62
CA SER A 71 -14.53 1.10 -7.25
C SER A 71 -13.82 -0.12 -7.84
N VAL A 72 -14.58 -1.13 -8.21
CA VAL A 72 -14.04 -2.29 -8.95
C VAL A 72 -13.54 -1.85 -10.32
N GLU A 73 -14.23 -0.91 -10.95
CA GLU A 73 -13.85 -0.32 -12.23
C GLU A 73 -12.50 0.43 -12.16
N ALA A 74 -12.23 1.11 -11.05
CA ALA A 74 -10.92 1.73 -10.81
C ALA A 74 -9.80 0.68 -10.67
N MET A 75 -10.06 -0.46 -10.02
CA MET A 75 -9.14 -1.60 -10.02
C MET A 75 -8.97 -2.19 -11.42
N LEU A 76 -10.04 -2.31 -12.21
CA LEU A 76 -9.97 -2.78 -13.59
C LEU A 76 -9.14 -1.85 -14.48
N LEU A 77 -9.22 -0.53 -14.29
CA LEU A 77 -8.37 0.45 -14.97
C LEU A 77 -6.89 0.25 -14.59
N TYR A 78 -6.59 -0.01 -13.31
CA TYR A 78 -5.24 -0.36 -12.88
C TYR A 78 -4.74 -1.61 -13.61
N LEU A 79 -5.49 -2.70 -13.59
CA LEU A 79 -5.14 -3.95 -14.26
C LEU A 79 -4.97 -3.76 -15.78
N ALA A 80 -5.84 -2.98 -16.42
CA ALA A 80 -5.77 -2.66 -17.82
C ALA A 80 -4.53 -1.82 -18.18
N THR A 81 -4.14 -0.88 -17.33
CA THR A 81 -2.93 -0.07 -17.50
C THR A 81 -1.69 -0.96 -17.54
N LEU A 82 -1.57 -1.89 -16.59
CA LEU A 82 -0.49 -2.88 -16.58
C LEU A 82 -0.54 -3.81 -17.81
N ARG A 83 -1.74 -4.29 -18.14
CA ARG A 83 -1.98 -5.18 -19.28
C ARG A 83 -1.54 -4.55 -20.59
N ALA A 84 -1.84 -3.26 -20.77
CA ALA A 84 -1.43 -2.46 -21.92
C ALA A 84 0.06 -2.04 -21.89
N GLY A 85 0.79 -2.37 -20.80
CA GLY A 85 2.21 -2.04 -20.66
C GLY A 85 2.48 -0.57 -20.35
N HIS A 86 1.54 0.12 -19.73
CA HIS A 86 1.68 1.51 -19.28
C HIS A 86 1.93 1.62 -17.78
N VAL A 87 2.26 2.82 -17.32
CA VAL A 87 2.61 3.12 -15.93
C VAL A 87 1.41 3.71 -15.21
N PHE A 88 0.96 3.05 -14.15
CA PHE A 88 -0.17 3.52 -13.34
C PHE A 88 0.27 4.59 -12.34
N LEU A 89 -0.47 5.69 -12.28
CA LEU A 89 -0.19 6.80 -11.38
C LEU A 89 -1.46 7.13 -10.58
N PRO A 90 -1.69 6.47 -9.42
CA PRO A 90 -2.84 6.75 -8.59
C PRO A 90 -2.66 8.06 -7.82
N LEU A 91 -3.72 8.85 -7.78
CA LEU A 91 -3.78 10.12 -7.06
C LEU A 91 -4.90 10.08 -6.02
N ASN A 92 -4.62 10.63 -4.83
CA ASN A 92 -5.60 10.73 -3.77
C ASN A 92 -6.77 11.62 -4.20
N THR A 93 -7.99 11.14 -3.98
CA THR A 93 -9.22 11.88 -4.30
C THR A 93 -9.37 13.18 -3.51
N ALA A 94 -8.68 13.30 -2.38
CA ALA A 94 -8.64 14.54 -1.58
C ALA A 94 -7.76 15.64 -2.17
N TYR A 95 -6.89 15.33 -3.14
CA TYR A 95 -6.03 16.34 -3.77
C TYR A 95 -6.84 17.37 -4.55
N GLN A 96 -6.49 18.63 -4.36
CA GLN A 96 -7.11 19.78 -5.00
C GLN A 96 -6.28 20.25 -6.22
N SER A 97 -6.68 21.36 -6.81
CA SER A 97 -6.09 21.85 -8.07
C SER A 97 -4.58 22.05 -8.01
N ALA A 98 -4.05 22.57 -6.91
CA ALA A 98 -2.62 22.84 -6.78
C ALA A 98 -1.76 21.56 -6.76
N GLU A 99 -2.22 20.53 -6.04
CA GLU A 99 -1.54 19.23 -6.03
C GLU A 99 -1.65 18.54 -7.38
N ILE A 100 -2.83 18.54 -7.99
CA ILE A 100 -3.04 17.92 -9.30
C ILE A 100 -2.23 18.63 -10.39
N GLU A 101 -2.15 19.97 -10.37
CA GLU A 101 -1.30 20.73 -11.29
C GLU A 101 0.17 20.30 -11.15
N TYR A 102 0.64 20.14 -9.91
CA TYR A 102 2.01 19.67 -9.67
C TYR A 102 2.23 18.24 -10.18
N PHE A 103 1.36 17.29 -9.83
CA PHE A 103 1.55 15.89 -10.21
C PHE A 103 1.44 15.68 -11.72
N VAL A 104 0.46 16.30 -12.36
CA VAL A 104 0.26 16.21 -13.81
C VAL A 104 1.42 16.90 -14.55
N GLY A 105 1.86 18.07 -14.10
CA GLY A 105 3.00 18.77 -14.67
C GLY A 105 4.33 18.04 -14.50
N ASN A 106 4.53 17.33 -13.37
CA ASN A 106 5.77 16.58 -13.11
C ASN A 106 5.78 15.21 -13.82
N ALA A 107 4.67 14.47 -13.80
CA ALA A 107 4.58 13.15 -14.40
C ALA A 107 4.32 13.19 -15.91
N GLU A 108 3.76 14.28 -16.43
CA GLU A 108 3.36 14.41 -17.85
C GLU A 108 2.59 13.17 -18.35
N PRO A 109 1.43 12.84 -17.75
CA PRO A 109 0.68 11.68 -18.14
C PRO A 109 0.08 11.86 -19.53
N ALA A 110 0.10 10.79 -20.34
CA ALA A 110 -0.56 10.79 -21.64
C ALA A 110 -2.08 10.72 -21.50
N VAL A 111 -2.56 10.10 -20.41
CA VAL A 111 -3.97 9.98 -20.09
C VAL A 111 -4.20 10.42 -18.65
N VAL A 112 -5.26 11.16 -18.40
CA VAL A 112 -5.79 11.46 -17.07
C VAL A 112 -7.21 10.91 -16.97
N VAL A 113 -7.52 10.21 -15.89
CA VAL A 113 -8.87 9.74 -15.55
C VAL A 113 -9.29 10.37 -14.24
N CYS A 114 -10.42 11.06 -14.23
CA CYS A 114 -10.94 11.74 -13.05
C CYS A 114 -12.44 11.44 -12.84
N THR A 115 -12.97 11.84 -11.69
CA THR A 115 -14.41 11.73 -11.46
C THR A 115 -15.17 12.68 -12.38
N PRO A 116 -16.43 12.38 -12.77
CA PRO A 116 -17.25 13.29 -13.58
C PRO A 116 -17.37 14.70 -12.98
N GLY A 117 -17.50 14.79 -11.64
CA GLY A 117 -17.60 16.08 -10.94
C GLY A 117 -16.33 16.94 -11.04
N ASN A 118 -15.15 16.32 -11.18
CA ASN A 118 -13.87 17.02 -11.27
C ASN A 118 -13.44 17.31 -12.71
N PHE A 119 -14.16 16.80 -13.72
CA PHE A 119 -13.74 16.88 -15.12
C PHE A 119 -13.43 18.30 -15.58
N GLY A 120 -14.24 19.28 -15.20
CA GLY A 120 -14.10 20.66 -15.68
C GLY A 120 -12.76 21.32 -15.33
N TRP A 121 -12.28 21.12 -14.11
CA TRP A 121 -11.02 21.72 -13.66
C TRP A 121 -9.81 20.79 -13.92
N VAL A 122 -9.97 19.47 -13.75
CA VAL A 122 -8.89 18.50 -14.02
C VAL A 122 -8.51 18.49 -15.51
N SER A 123 -9.49 18.51 -16.42
CA SER A 123 -9.22 18.53 -17.86
C SER A 123 -8.46 19.79 -18.28
N LYS A 124 -8.79 20.93 -17.69
CA LYS A 124 -8.08 22.18 -17.95
C LYS A 124 -6.61 22.09 -17.55
N ILE A 125 -6.32 21.55 -16.35
CA ILE A 125 -4.95 21.32 -15.87
C ILE A 125 -4.22 20.34 -16.80
N ALA A 126 -4.84 19.20 -17.10
CA ALA A 126 -4.27 18.15 -17.92
C ALA A 126 -3.91 18.66 -19.34
N PHE A 127 -4.81 19.34 -20.02
CA PHE A 127 -4.53 19.90 -21.35
C PHE A 127 -3.48 21.00 -21.31
N THR A 128 -3.44 21.83 -20.26
CA THR A 128 -2.40 22.84 -20.09
C THR A 128 -1.01 22.20 -19.92
N ALA A 129 -0.94 21.04 -19.29
CA ALA A 129 0.29 20.28 -19.12
C ALA A 129 0.67 19.39 -20.33
N GLY A 130 -0.14 19.41 -21.39
CA GLY A 130 0.11 18.65 -22.63
C GLY A 130 -0.48 17.24 -22.66
N THR A 131 -1.28 16.83 -21.67
CA THR A 131 -2.03 15.58 -21.72
C THR A 131 -3.01 15.58 -22.90
N GLN A 132 -3.02 14.50 -23.66
CA GLN A 132 -3.83 14.42 -24.87
C GLN A 132 -5.24 13.86 -24.63
N HIS A 133 -5.39 13.02 -23.61
CA HIS A 133 -6.62 12.29 -23.35
C HIS A 133 -7.07 12.44 -21.91
N VAL A 134 -8.30 12.87 -21.71
CA VAL A 134 -8.93 12.94 -20.38
C VAL A 134 -10.25 12.19 -20.44
N PHE A 135 -10.39 11.23 -19.52
CA PHE A 135 -11.62 10.42 -19.37
C PHE A 135 -12.23 10.65 -17.98
N THR A 136 -13.49 10.30 -17.88
CA THR A 136 -14.19 10.26 -16.58
C THR A 136 -14.53 8.83 -16.19
N LEU A 137 -14.49 8.57 -14.87
CA LEU A 137 -14.95 7.33 -14.26
C LEU A 137 -15.64 7.66 -12.93
N GLY A 138 -16.94 7.39 -12.86
CA GLY A 138 -17.75 7.53 -11.64
C GLY A 138 -17.75 6.25 -10.80
N ASP A 139 -18.03 6.39 -9.51
CA ASP A 139 -18.21 5.26 -8.59
C ASP A 139 -19.55 4.54 -8.79
N ASP A 140 -20.46 5.15 -9.57
CA ASP A 140 -21.72 4.60 -10.04
C ASP A 140 -21.60 3.79 -11.35
N ARG A 141 -20.39 3.53 -11.81
CA ARG A 141 -20.07 2.81 -13.06
C ARG A 141 -20.45 3.59 -14.32
N THR A 142 -20.48 4.90 -14.24
CA THR A 142 -20.68 5.81 -15.37
C THR A 142 -19.35 6.45 -15.79
N GLY A 143 -19.36 7.08 -16.96
CA GLY A 143 -18.24 7.90 -17.43
C GLY A 143 -17.66 7.47 -18.78
N SER A 144 -17.01 8.44 -19.41
CA SER A 144 -16.52 8.30 -20.79
C SER A 144 -15.47 7.20 -20.97
N LEU A 145 -14.76 6.80 -19.89
CA LEU A 145 -13.83 5.68 -19.94
C LEU A 145 -14.56 4.37 -20.29
N LEU A 146 -15.59 4.04 -19.52
CA LEU A 146 -16.34 2.80 -19.69
C LEU A 146 -17.19 2.82 -20.95
N GLU A 147 -17.81 3.95 -21.25
CA GLU A 147 -18.58 4.12 -22.50
C GLU A 147 -17.72 3.86 -23.72
N ARG A 148 -16.51 4.41 -23.78
CA ARG A 148 -15.60 4.17 -24.89
C ARG A 148 -15.03 2.77 -24.91
N ALA A 149 -14.63 2.22 -23.75
CA ALA A 149 -14.11 0.87 -23.62
C ALA A 149 -15.12 -0.19 -24.08
N ALA A 150 -16.43 0.06 -23.93
CA ALA A 150 -17.50 -0.85 -24.36
C ALA A 150 -17.50 -1.13 -25.87
N HIS A 151 -16.90 -0.27 -26.68
CA HIS A 151 -16.79 -0.45 -28.15
C HIS A 151 -15.61 -1.34 -28.57
N PHE A 152 -14.75 -1.75 -27.64
CA PHE A 152 -13.58 -2.58 -27.91
C PHE A 152 -13.82 -4.05 -27.56
N GLY A 153 -13.02 -4.92 -28.19
CA GLY A 153 -13.01 -6.36 -27.90
C GLY A 153 -12.60 -6.65 -26.44
N ASP A 154 -13.03 -7.79 -25.95
CA ASP A 154 -12.82 -8.23 -24.58
C ASP A 154 -11.71 -9.30 -24.44
N ASP A 155 -10.81 -9.33 -25.43
CA ASP A 155 -9.60 -10.12 -25.45
C ASP A 155 -8.40 -9.19 -25.75
N HIS A 156 -7.33 -9.33 -24.98
CA HIS A 156 -6.11 -8.55 -25.14
C HIS A 156 -4.93 -9.32 -24.55
N VAL A 157 -3.91 -9.55 -25.34
CA VAL A 157 -2.67 -10.20 -24.87
C VAL A 157 -1.87 -9.17 -24.08
N PRO A 158 -1.44 -9.50 -22.83
CA PRO A 158 -0.61 -8.59 -22.05
C PRO A 158 0.67 -8.20 -22.79
N VAL A 159 0.93 -6.91 -22.89
CA VAL A 159 2.14 -6.38 -23.51
C VAL A 159 3.36 -6.89 -22.75
N ALA A 160 4.36 -7.39 -23.48
CA ALA A 160 5.59 -7.89 -22.85
C ALA A 160 6.35 -6.75 -22.16
N ARG A 161 6.74 -6.98 -20.91
CA ARG A 161 7.57 -6.08 -20.10
C ARG A 161 8.69 -6.84 -19.41
N GLY A 162 9.81 -6.14 -19.20
CA GLY A 162 10.91 -6.61 -18.35
C GLY A 162 10.62 -6.38 -16.88
N ALA A 163 11.38 -7.04 -16.01
CA ALA A 163 11.28 -6.85 -14.57
C ALA A 163 11.60 -5.41 -14.13
N ASP A 164 12.50 -4.74 -14.85
CA ASP A 164 12.97 -3.38 -14.56
C ASP A 164 12.12 -2.29 -15.22
N ASP A 165 11.13 -2.65 -16.05
CA ASP A 165 10.20 -1.69 -16.63
C ASP A 165 9.26 -1.14 -15.55
N LEU A 166 8.95 0.16 -15.63
CA LEU A 166 8.05 0.80 -14.68
C LEU A 166 6.63 0.27 -14.81
N ALA A 167 6.03 -0.03 -13.67
CA ALA A 167 4.63 -0.42 -13.54
C ALA A 167 3.78 0.67 -12.87
N ALA A 168 4.36 1.41 -11.91
CA ALA A 168 3.67 2.47 -11.20
C ALA A 168 4.61 3.58 -10.72
N ILE A 169 4.05 4.77 -10.54
CA ILE A 169 4.68 5.89 -9.83
C ILE A 169 3.74 6.31 -8.72
N LEU A 170 4.22 6.30 -7.47
CA LEU A 170 3.48 6.77 -6.32
C LEU A 170 4.11 8.04 -5.76
N TYR A 171 3.33 9.12 -5.69
CA TYR A 171 3.77 10.33 -5.05
C TYR A 171 3.68 10.21 -3.54
N THR A 172 4.80 10.43 -2.86
CA THR A 172 4.90 10.42 -1.40
C THR A 172 4.90 11.85 -0.88
N SER A 173 4.23 12.08 0.24
CA SER A 173 4.33 13.34 0.95
C SER A 173 5.75 13.45 1.54
N GLY A 174 6.63 14.10 0.80
CA GLY A 174 7.97 14.41 1.30
C GLY A 174 7.85 15.36 2.50
N THR A 175 8.62 15.06 3.54
CA THR A 175 8.61 15.83 4.79
C THR A 175 9.36 17.14 4.71
N THR A 176 10.13 17.31 3.64
CA THR A 176 10.89 18.52 3.33
C THR A 176 10.74 18.80 1.83
N GLY A 177 9.73 19.60 1.45
CA GLY A 177 9.58 20.02 0.07
C GLY A 177 8.39 19.40 -0.67
N ARG A 178 8.47 19.39 -2.00
CA ARG A 178 7.42 18.84 -2.88
C ARG A 178 7.40 17.31 -2.86
N SER A 179 6.21 16.75 -3.02
CA SER A 179 6.02 15.29 -3.12
C SER A 179 6.91 14.68 -4.20
N LYS A 180 7.46 13.50 -3.92
CA LYS A 180 8.39 12.77 -4.80
C LYS A 180 7.69 11.54 -5.38
N GLY A 181 7.82 11.31 -6.67
CA GLY A 181 7.25 10.14 -7.35
C GLY A 181 8.15 8.92 -7.21
N ALA A 182 7.83 7.99 -6.33
CA ALA A 182 8.57 6.73 -6.19
C ALA A 182 8.28 5.82 -7.40
N MET A 183 9.34 5.40 -8.11
CA MET A 183 9.27 4.55 -9.30
C MET A 183 9.29 3.07 -8.90
N LEU A 184 8.19 2.37 -9.14
CA LEU A 184 8.05 0.94 -8.87
C LEU A 184 7.97 0.15 -10.18
N THR A 185 8.81 -0.87 -10.31
CA THR A 185 8.87 -1.72 -11.48
C THR A 185 7.93 -2.92 -11.37
N HIS A 186 7.69 -3.60 -12.50
CA HIS A 186 6.99 -4.88 -12.51
C HIS A 186 7.67 -5.89 -11.56
N GLY A 187 9.00 -5.93 -11.55
CA GLY A 187 9.78 -6.81 -10.67
C GLY A 187 9.65 -6.45 -9.19
N ASN A 188 9.70 -5.15 -8.83
CA ASN A 188 9.52 -4.72 -7.43
C ASN A 188 8.16 -5.18 -6.90
N LEU A 189 7.09 -4.93 -7.65
CA LEU A 189 5.73 -5.26 -7.25
C LEU A 189 5.50 -6.78 -7.19
N LEU A 190 5.95 -7.52 -8.19
CA LEU A 190 5.74 -8.97 -8.25
C LEU A 190 6.53 -9.71 -7.18
N SER A 191 7.81 -9.37 -6.98
CA SER A 191 8.65 -10.02 -5.95
C SER A 191 8.07 -9.86 -4.56
N ASN A 192 7.60 -8.66 -4.22
CA ASN A 192 6.97 -8.41 -2.92
C ASN A 192 5.62 -9.14 -2.79
N ALA A 193 4.79 -9.13 -3.82
CA ALA A 193 3.49 -9.79 -3.80
C ALA A 193 3.60 -11.31 -3.62
N VAL A 194 4.53 -11.97 -4.32
CA VAL A 194 4.81 -13.41 -4.17
C VAL A 194 5.32 -13.71 -2.77
N MET A 195 6.30 -12.92 -2.28
CA MET A 195 6.87 -13.06 -0.95
C MET A 195 5.80 -12.95 0.15
N LEU A 196 4.91 -11.93 0.06
CA LEU A 196 3.86 -11.73 1.04
C LEU A 196 2.80 -12.83 1.01
N LYS A 197 2.43 -13.31 -0.19
CA LYS A 197 1.52 -14.44 -0.34
C LYS A 197 2.04 -15.66 0.42
N ASP A 198 3.31 -16.00 0.22
CA ASP A 198 3.93 -17.16 0.85
C ASP A 198 4.14 -16.96 2.35
N TYR A 199 4.67 -15.80 2.75
CA TYR A 199 4.98 -15.51 4.16
C TYR A 199 3.75 -15.38 5.05
N TRP A 200 2.63 -14.88 4.52
CA TRP A 200 1.35 -14.80 5.23
C TRP A 200 0.49 -16.05 5.07
N GLY A 201 1.03 -17.10 4.44
CA GLY A 201 0.39 -18.40 4.33
C GLY A 201 -0.98 -18.34 3.66
N TRP A 202 -1.08 -17.64 2.52
CA TRP A 202 -2.33 -17.63 1.77
C TRP A 202 -2.65 -19.02 1.23
N VAL A 203 -3.91 -19.44 1.41
CA VAL A 203 -4.39 -20.76 1.00
C VAL A 203 -5.58 -20.66 0.05
N PRO A 204 -5.83 -21.68 -0.80
CA PRO A 204 -7.02 -21.73 -1.62
C PRO A 204 -8.30 -21.61 -0.78
N GLY A 205 -9.22 -20.77 -1.24
CA GLY A 205 -10.47 -20.51 -0.52
C GLY A 205 -10.42 -19.31 0.44
N ASP A 206 -9.26 -18.67 0.60
CA ASP A 206 -9.21 -17.39 1.34
C ASP A 206 -10.10 -16.34 0.70
N VAL A 207 -10.72 -15.54 1.55
CA VAL A 207 -11.58 -14.41 1.17
C VAL A 207 -11.11 -13.16 1.91
N LEU A 208 -10.74 -12.13 1.14
CA LEU A 208 -10.26 -10.86 1.69
C LEU A 208 -11.40 -9.86 1.85
N ILE A 209 -11.54 -9.27 3.04
CA ILE A 209 -12.29 -8.02 3.20
C ILE A 209 -11.37 -6.87 2.78
N HIS A 210 -11.65 -6.26 1.63
CA HIS A 210 -10.87 -5.16 1.08
C HIS A 210 -11.50 -3.81 1.45
N ALA A 211 -11.00 -3.19 2.53
CA ALA A 211 -11.54 -1.93 3.08
C ALA A 211 -10.63 -0.71 2.82
N LEU A 212 -9.43 -0.92 2.31
CA LEU A 212 -8.40 0.10 2.16
C LEU A 212 -8.57 0.96 0.90
N PRO A 213 -8.12 2.23 0.90
CA PRO A 213 -8.07 3.03 -0.32
C PRO A 213 -7.07 2.45 -1.33
N ILE A 214 -7.37 2.60 -2.64
CA ILE A 214 -6.57 2.04 -3.73
C ILE A 214 -5.64 3.06 -4.40
N PHE A 215 -5.41 4.21 -3.77
CA PHE A 215 -4.36 5.14 -4.17
C PHE A 215 -3.10 5.04 -3.27
N HIS A 216 -3.11 4.13 -2.29
CA HIS A 216 -1.97 3.81 -1.41
C HIS A 216 -1.46 2.39 -1.65
N VAL A 217 -0.16 2.19 -1.38
CA VAL A 217 0.54 0.90 -1.48
C VAL A 217 -0.24 -0.24 -0.84
N HIS A 218 -0.75 -0.04 0.39
CA HIS A 218 -1.39 -1.09 1.17
C HIS A 218 -2.64 -1.64 0.47
N GLY A 219 -3.55 -0.77 0.05
CA GLY A 219 -4.78 -1.20 -0.62
C GLY A 219 -4.56 -1.67 -2.05
N LEU A 220 -3.72 -0.96 -2.82
CA LEU A 220 -3.52 -1.23 -4.23
C LEU A 220 -2.54 -2.40 -4.48
N PHE A 221 -1.35 -2.36 -3.88
CA PHE A 221 -0.30 -3.32 -4.21
C PHE A 221 -0.19 -4.49 -3.24
N VAL A 222 -0.53 -4.30 -1.97
CA VAL A 222 -0.46 -5.41 -1.01
C VAL A 222 -1.75 -6.23 -1.01
N ALA A 223 -2.88 -5.58 -0.77
CA ALA A 223 -4.16 -6.28 -0.61
C ALA A 223 -4.66 -6.91 -1.93
N ILE A 224 -4.71 -6.12 -3.02
CA ILE A 224 -5.19 -6.61 -4.32
C ILE A 224 -4.26 -7.68 -4.89
N HIS A 225 -2.93 -7.45 -4.89
CA HIS A 225 -2.01 -8.42 -5.47
C HIS A 225 -2.03 -9.76 -4.73
N ALA A 226 -2.05 -9.74 -3.37
CA ALA A 226 -2.13 -10.97 -2.59
C ALA A 226 -3.41 -11.76 -2.92
N ALA A 227 -4.56 -11.09 -2.99
CA ALA A 227 -5.82 -11.74 -3.35
C ALA A 227 -5.78 -12.30 -4.78
N LEU A 228 -5.32 -11.53 -5.77
CA LEU A 228 -5.28 -11.96 -7.16
C LEU A 228 -4.28 -13.10 -7.39
N LEU A 229 -3.07 -13.04 -6.79
CA LEU A 229 -2.06 -14.11 -6.89
C LEU A 229 -2.49 -15.41 -6.20
N ASN A 230 -3.42 -15.35 -5.26
CA ASN A 230 -3.95 -16.53 -4.60
C ASN A 230 -5.24 -17.05 -5.25
N GLY A 231 -5.79 -16.34 -6.25
CA GLY A 231 -7.11 -16.66 -6.79
C GLY A 231 -8.24 -16.48 -5.75
N SER A 232 -8.08 -15.53 -4.83
CA SER A 232 -8.99 -15.31 -3.70
C SER A 232 -10.05 -14.28 -4.03
N LYS A 233 -11.29 -14.58 -3.59
CA LYS A 233 -12.41 -13.63 -3.62
C LYS A 233 -12.13 -12.42 -2.73
N MET A 234 -12.58 -11.25 -3.15
CA MET A 234 -12.60 -10.03 -2.35
C MET A 234 -14.04 -9.61 -2.03
N ILE A 235 -14.31 -9.32 -0.76
CA ILE A 235 -15.50 -8.57 -0.32
C ILE A 235 -15.04 -7.11 -0.30
N TRP A 236 -15.52 -6.34 -1.27
CA TRP A 236 -15.04 -5.00 -1.56
C TRP A 236 -15.91 -3.94 -0.90
N LEU A 237 -15.36 -3.28 0.10
CA LEU A 237 -16.01 -2.14 0.74
C LEU A 237 -15.51 -0.85 0.04
N ALA A 238 -16.37 -0.20 -0.71
CA ALA A 238 -16.03 1.05 -1.40
C ALA A 238 -15.62 2.15 -0.41
N LYS A 239 -16.34 2.21 0.73
CA LYS A 239 -15.98 3.00 1.90
C LYS A 239 -15.94 2.10 3.12
N PHE A 240 -15.02 2.36 4.04
CA PHE A 240 -14.97 1.60 5.28
C PHE A 240 -16.19 1.93 6.17
N ASP A 241 -16.90 0.91 6.54
CA ASP A 241 -17.91 0.91 7.59
C ASP A 241 -17.60 -0.24 8.56
N PRO A 242 -17.41 0.03 9.87
CA PRO A 242 -16.99 -1.00 10.82
C PRO A 242 -18.02 -2.12 10.98
N ARG A 243 -19.31 -1.82 10.90
CA ARG A 243 -20.39 -2.82 11.03
C ARG A 243 -20.44 -3.72 9.80
N ALA A 244 -20.29 -3.13 8.61
CA ALA A 244 -20.22 -3.89 7.37
C ALA A 244 -18.97 -4.80 7.35
N ALA A 245 -17.82 -4.31 7.82
CA ALA A 245 -16.59 -5.09 7.93
C ALA A 245 -16.76 -6.27 8.90
N ILE A 246 -17.34 -6.05 10.09
CA ILE A 246 -17.63 -7.10 11.07
C ILE A 246 -18.62 -8.13 10.50
N ALA A 247 -19.70 -7.68 9.85
CA ALA A 247 -20.67 -8.59 9.22
C ALA A 247 -20.04 -9.44 8.11
N ALA A 248 -19.07 -8.89 7.37
CA ALA A 248 -18.35 -9.60 6.32
C ALA A 248 -17.44 -10.72 6.87
N MET A 249 -16.99 -10.64 8.13
CA MET A 249 -16.13 -11.66 8.77
C MET A 249 -16.76 -13.05 8.77
N ALA A 250 -18.09 -13.15 8.79
CA ALA A 250 -18.78 -14.43 8.70
C ALA A 250 -18.52 -15.20 7.38
N ARG A 251 -18.04 -14.50 6.33
CA ARG A 251 -17.81 -15.05 4.98
C ARG A 251 -16.39 -14.76 4.48
N ALA A 252 -15.51 -14.31 5.36
CA ALA A 252 -14.14 -13.94 5.05
C ALA A 252 -13.13 -14.66 5.95
N THR A 253 -11.87 -14.64 5.54
CA THR A 253 -10.77 -15.25 6.28
C THR A 253 -9.62 -14.27 6.54
N VAL A 254 -9.50 -13.21 5.76
CA VAL A 254 -8.42 -12.23 5.84
C VAL A 254 -8.99 -10.82 5.88
N PHE A 255 -8.45 -9.99 6.76
CA PHE A 255 -8.71 -8.55 6.81
C PHE A 255 -7.39 -7.80 6.85
N MET A 256 -7.28 -6.77 6.03
CA MET A 256 -6.15 -5.83 6.04
C MET A 256 -6.65 -4.43 6.36
N GLY A 257 -6.05 -3.80 7.37
CA GLY A 257 -6.43 -2.47 7.83
C GLY A 257 -5.24 -1.63 8.29
N VAL A 258 -5.50 -0.35 8.46
CA VAL A 258 -4.64 0.55 9.24
C VAL A 258 -5.14 0.58 10.68
N PRO A 259 -4.33 1.00 11.68
CA PRO A 259 -4.73 0.96 13.09
C PRO A 259 -6.08 1.60 13.38
N THR A 260 -6.41 2.73 12.75
CA THR A 260 -7.70 3.40 12.94
C THR A 260 -8.92 2.57 12.55
N LEU A 261 -8.77 1.63 11.60
CA LEU A 261 -9.87 0.72 11.24
C LEU A 261 -10.15 -0.28 12.36
N TYR A 262 -9.09 -0.78 13.01
CA TYR A 262 -9.21 -1.66 14.17
C TYR A 262 -9.85 -0.96 15.36
N VAL A 263 -9.41 0.27 15.69
CA VAL A 263 -10.01 1.10 16.74
C VAL A 263 -11.50 1.32 16.50
N ARG A 264 -11.90 1.65 15.26
CA ARG A 264 -13.32 1.83 14.91
C ARG A 264 -14.13 0.54 15.03
N MET A 265 -13.56 -0.62 14.70
CA MET A 265 -14.24 -1.91 14.90
C MET A 265 -14.34 -2.27 16.38
N LEU A 266 -13.33 -1.96 17.20
CA LEU A 266 -13.35 -2.16 18.65
C LEU A 266 -14.46 -1.34 19.33
N ALA A 267 -14.83 -0.19 18.79
CA ALA A 267 -15.96 0.59 19.28
C ALA A 267 -17.33 -0.07 19.04
N GLU A 268 -17.42 -1.07 18.15
CA GLU A 268 -18.69 -1.74 17.82
C GLU A 268 -18.95 -2.94 18.74
N GLN A 269 -20.12 -3.01 19.33
CA GLN A 269 -20.54 -4.13 20.19
C GLN A 269 -20.62 -5.47 19.44
N GLY A 270 -20.84 -5.42 18.13
CA GLY A 270 -20.93 -6.61 17.28
C GLY A 270 -19.58 -7.32 17.05
N LEU A 271 -18.46 -6.72 17.42
CA LEU A 271 -17.15 -7.38 17.37
C LEU A 271 -17.02 -8.35 18.54
N THR A 272 -17.16 -9.63 18.26
CA THR A 272 -17.13 -10.72 19.25
C THR A 272 -16.26 -11.87 18.73
N PRO A 273 -15.82 -12.80 19.60
CA PRO A 273 -15.09 -13.98 19.15
C PRO A 273 -15.89 -14.81 18.14
N GLU A 274 -17.23 -14.86 18.30
CA GLU A 274 -18.11 -15.58 17.37
C GLU A 274 -18.16 -14.89 16.00
N ALA A 275 -18.23 -13.58 15.94
CA ALA A 275 -18.17 -12.84 14.67
C ALA A 275 -16.85 -13.08 13.91
N ALA A 276 -15.74 -13.18 14.63
CA ALA A 276 -14.41 -13.36 14.07
C ALA A 276 -13.99 -14.83 13.87
N ARG A 277 -14.83 -15.80 14.20
CA ARG A 277 -14.45 -17.24 14.26
C ARG A 277 -13.94 -17.83 12.94
N HIS A 278 -14.35 -17.29 11.80
CA HIS A 278 -13.93 -17.75 10.48
C HIS A 278 -12.65 -17.04 9.97
N MET A 279 -12.30 -15.96 10.65
CA MET A 279 -11.10 -15.21 10.30
C MET A 279 -9.85 -16.00 10.73
N ARG A 280 -8.81 -15.94 9.93
CA ARG A 280 -7.52 -16.53 10.27
C ARG A 280 -6.38 -15.50 10.31
N LEU A 281 -6.56 -14.34 9.66
CA LEU A 281 -5.50 -13.38 9.51
C LEU A 281 -6.04 -11.94 9.56
N PHE A 282 -5.51 -11.17 10.49
CA PHE A 282 -5.69 -9.73 10.61
C PHE A 282 -4.34 -9.06 10.45
N ILE A 283 -4.20 -8.17 9.46
CA ILE A 283 -2.94 -7.48 9.14
C ILE A 283 -3.09 -5.99 9.38
N SER A 284 -2.17 -5.40 10.12
CA SER A 284 -2.10 -3.95 10.35
C SER A 284 -0.79 -3.36 9.88
N GLY A 285 -0.81 -2.10 9.48
CA GLY A 285 0.36 -1.31 9.16
C GLY A 285 0.02 0.04 8.52
N SER A 286 1.01 0.70 7.96
CA SER A 286 0.97 2.07 7.43
C SER A 286 0.92 3.17 8.50
N ALA A 287 0.82 2.80 9.77
CA ALA A 287 0.95 3.62 10.97
C ALA A 287 1.32 2.70 12.15
N PRO A 288 1.90 3.21 13.23
CA PRO A 288 2.15 2.44 14.44
C PRO A 288 0.85 1.90 15.06
N LEU A 289 0.87 0.64 15.47
CA LEU A 289 -0.24 0.01 16.19
C LEU A 289 0.01 0.13 17.69
N LEU A 290 -0.87 0.81 18.41
CA LEU A 290 -0.78 0.92 19.86
C LEU A 290 -0.90 -0.46 20.52
N ILE A 291 -0.13 -0.68 21.58
CA ILE A 291 -0.13 -1.96 22.31
C ILE A 291 -1.51 -2.26 22.91
N GLU A 292 -2.23 -1.24 23.36
CA GLU A 292 -3.59 -1.35 23.90
C GLU A 292 -4.57 -1.86 22.85
N THR A 293 -4.50 -1.30 21.64
CA THR A 293 -5.34 -1.74 20.49
C THR A 293 -5.03 -3.21 20.16
N PHE A 294 -3.74 -3.60 20.14
CA PHE A 294 -3.30 -4.95 19.89
C PHE A 294 -3.85 -5.93 20.95
N GLN A 295 -3.72 -5.58 22.24
CA GLN A 295 -4.20 -6.39 23.36
C GLN A 295 -5.73 -6.48 23.42
N GLU A 296 -6.42 -5.35 23.27
CA GLU A 296 -7.89 -5.32 23.26
C GLU A 296 -8.45 -6.13 22.10
N TRP A 297 -7.83 -6.04 20.92
CA TRP A 297 -8.23 -6.86 19.77
C TRP A 297 -8.14 -8.35 20.08
N GLN A 298 -7.03 -8.78 20.69
CA GLN A 298 -6.82 -10.17 21.08
C GLN A 298 -7.85 -10.63 22.12
N GLN A 299 -8.08 -9.83 23.16
CA GLN A 299 -9.09 -10.13 24.18
C GLN A 299 -10.50 -10.23 23.59
N ARG A 300 -10.83 -9.35 22.64
CA ARG A 300 -12.17 -9.20 22.08
C ARG A 300 -12.50 -10.24 21.02
N THR A 301 -11.53 -10.66 20.23
CA THR A 301 -11.74 -11.55 19.08
C THR A 301 -11.12 -12.92 19.23
N GLY A 302 -10.15 -13.10 20.14
CA GLY A 302 -9.30 -14.28 20.22
C GLY A 302 -8.18 -14.34 19.18
N HIS A 303 -8.06 -13.32 18.31
CA HIS A 303 -7.04 -13.26 17.26
C HIS A 303 -5.98 -12.22 17.55
N THR A 304 -4.73 -12.53 17.21
CA THR A 304 -3.61 -11.59 17.29
C THR A 304 -3.43 -10.87 15.96
N ILE A 305 -3.33 -9.56 15.97
CA ILE A 305 -3.02 -8.76 14.77
C ILE A 305 -1.58 -9.04 14.35
N LEU A 306 -1.37 -9.21 13.05
CA LEU A 306 -0.07 -9.29 12.42
C LEU A 306 0.33 -7.88 11.97
N GLU A 307 1.21 -7.23 12.73
CA GLU A 307 1.74 -5.92 12.37
C GLU A 307 2.93 -6.08 11.43
N ARG A 308 3.01 -5.17 10.44
CA ARG A 308 4.05 -5.16 9.41
C ARG A 308 4.46 -3.71 9.10
N TYR A 309 5.65 -3.54 8.50
CA TYR A 309 6.19 -2.25 8.12
C TYR A 309 6.63 -2.23 6.66
N GLY A 310 6.45 -1.07 6.04
CA GLY A 310 6.87 -0.75 4.69
C GLY A 310 6.46 0.68 4.33
N MET A 311 6.87 1.12 3.16
CA MET A 311 6.64 2.46 2.65
C MET A 311 6.44 2.44 1.14
N SER A 312 6.10 3.58 0.54
CA SER A 312 5.84 3.65 -0.91
C SER A 312 7.06 3.21 -1.73
N GLU A 313 8.26 3.52 -1.27
CA GLU A 313 9.54 3.22 -1.92
C GLU A 313 9.94 1.74 -1.84
N THR A 314 9.31 0.96 -0.96
CA THR A 314 9.76 -0.41 -0.69
C THR A 314 8.64 -1.44 -0.65
N ILE A 315 7.40 -1.02 -0.76
CA ILE A 315 6.20 -1.81 -0.56
C ILE A 315 6.22 -2.37 0.88
N MET A 316 6.57 -3.65 1.11
CA MET A 316 6.70 -4.22 2.45
C MET A 316 8.13 -4.69 2.71
N LEU A 317 8.63 -4.40 3.91
CA LEU A 317 10.00 -4.68 4.35
C LEU A 317 10.05 -5.74 5.45
N THR A 318 9.16 -5.61 6.44
CA THR A 318 9.11 -6.51 7.60
C THR A 318 7.69 -6.95 7.87
N SER A 319 7.55 -8.05 8.59
CA SER A 319 6.26 -8.56 9.07
C SER A 319 6.45 -9.42 10.30
N ASN A 320 5.54 -9.32 11.27
CA ASN A 320 5.37 -10.35 12.26
C ASN A 320 5.06 -11.69 11.56
N PRO A 321 5.46 -12.83 12.11
CA PRO A 321 5.31 -14.12 11.47
C PRO A 321 3.85 -14.57 11.45
N TYR A 322 3.43 -15.21 10.36
CA TYR A 322 2.18 -15.96 10.30
C TYR A 322 2.37 -17.40 10.79
N GLN A 323 3.52 -17.97 10.48
CA GLN A 323 3.97 -19.30 10.91
C GLN A 323 5.38 -19.20 11.45
N ALA A 324 5.87 -20.25 12.11
CA ALA A 324 7.24 -20.31 12.59
C ALA A 324 8.24 -19.96 11.49
N ASP A 325 9.12 -19.02 11.77
CA ASP A 325 10.14 -18.55 10.82
C ASP A 325 11.50 -19.21 11.13
N ALA A 326 11.86 -20.21 10.33
CA ALA A 326 13.11 -20.96 10.48
C ALA A 326 14.36 -20.08 10.36
N ARG A 327 14.27 -18.92 9.71
CA ARG A 327 15.39 -17.95 9.61
C ARG A 327 15.67 -17.26 10.95
N HIS A 328 14.69 -17.28 11.85
CA HIS A 328 14.73 -16.62 13.15
C HIS A 328 14.47 -17.59 14.31
N GLY A 329 15.00 -18.83 14.22
CA GLY A 329 14.91 -19.82 15.30
C GLY A 329 13.51 -20.37 15.53
N ASP A 330 12.74 -20.55 14.44
CA ASP A 330 11.36 -21.06 14.45
C ASP A 330 10.38 -20.24 15.32
N GLN A 331 10.61 -18.93 15.44
CA GLN A 331 9.74 -18.04 16.18
C GLN A 331 8.44 -17.80 15.41
N ASP A 332 7.30 -17.96 16.09
CA ASP A 332 5.94 -17.80 15.55
C ASP A 332 5.12 -16.73 16.29
N GLU A 333 5.68 -16.13 17.33
CA GLU A 333 5.01 -15.13 18.16
C GLU A 333 4.79 -13.81 17.37
N ARG A 334 3.55 -13.33 17.32
CA ARG A 334 3.21 -11.98 16.87
C ARG A 334 3.31 -11.05 18.07
N ARG A 335 4.34 -10.22 18.08
CA ARG A 335 4.64 -9.33 19.22
C ARG A 335 4.14 -7.93 18.95
N GLY A 336 3.30 -7.42 19.84
CA GLY A 336 2.90 -6.02 19.85
C GLY A 336 4.12 -5.09 20.02
N ALA A 337 4.01 -3.86 19.56
CA ALA A 337 5.09 -2.87 19.51
C ALA A 337 6.32 -3.29 18.67
N THR A 338 6.18 -4.31 17.82
CA THR A 338 7.19 -4.71 16.84
C THR A 338 6.56 -4.88 15.47
N VAL A 339 7.36 -4.67 14.44
CA VAL A 339 6.95 -4.91 13.04
C VAL A 339 7.50 -6.25 12.51
N GLY A 340 7.91 -7.13 13.41
CA GLY A 340 8.37 -8.50 13.10
C GLY A 340 9.77 -8.55 12.49
N PHE A 341 9.97 -9.50 11.60
CA PHE A 341 11.26 -9.81 10.97
C PHE A 341 11.37 -9.21 9.56
N PRO A 342 12.59 -8.93 9.08
CA PRO A 342 12.79 -8.67 7.66
C PRO A 342 12.22 -9.80 6.81
N LEU A 343 11.46 -9.45 5.78
CA LEU A 343 10.85 -10.43 4.86
C LEU A 343 11.92 -11.21 4.07
N PRO A 344 11.61 -12.41 3.57
CA PRO A 344 12.54 -13.19 2.77
C PRO A 344 13.10 -12.38 1.58
N GLY A 345 14.44 -12.34 1.46
CA GLY A 345 15.12 -11.57 0.41
C GLY A 345 15.30 -10.07 0.70
N VAL A 346 14.78 -9.57 1.84
CA VAL A 346 15.01 -8.21 2.31
C VAL A 346 16.16 -8.19 3.30
N GLY A 347 17.21 -7.42 2.98
CA GLY A 347 18.23 -7.03 3.94
C GLY A 347 17.78 -5.80 4.72
N LEU A 348 17.98 -5.82 6.03
CA LEU A 348 17.74 -4.69 6.93
C LEU A 348 18.92 -4.57 7.88
N ARG A 349 19.42 -3.36 8.08
CA ARG A 349 20.44 -3.03 9.07
C ARG A 349 20.09 -1.77 9.82
N VAL A 350 20.58 -1.67 11.05
CA VAL A 350 20.47 -0.48 11.88
C VAL A 350 21.87 0.11 12.01
N VAL A 351 22.01 1.39 11.66
CA VAL A 351 23.31 2.05 11.55
C VAL A 351 23.33 3.40 12.26
N ASP A 352 24.54 3.84 12.62
CA ASP A 352 24.78 5.20 13.09
C ASP A 352 24.75 6.24 11.94
N ASP A 353 25.00 7.51 12.26
CA ASP A 353 25.04 8.59 11.27
C ASP A 353 26.22 8.49 10.28
N ALA A 354 27.24 7.69 10.61
CA ALA A 354 28.35 7.37 9.71
C ALA A 354 28.09 6.11 8.85
N ASN A 355 26.87 5.56 8.87
CA ASN A 355 26.45 4.31 8.22
C ASN A 355 27.23 3.06 8.70
N GLN A 356 27.72 3.06 9.96
CA GLN A 356 28.31 1.88 10.57
C GLN A 356 27.24 1.07 11.28
N ASP A 357 27.29 -0.25 11.15
CA ASP A 357 26.34 -1.16 11.79
C ASP A 357 26.40 -1.01 13.33
N LEU A 358 25.24 -0.87 13.95
CA LEU A 358 25.09 -0.80 15.39
C LEU A 358 24.90 -2.21 16.01
N PRO A 359 25.32 -2.41 17.27
CA PRO A 359 25.00 -3.63 18.01
C PRO A 359 23.51 -3.88 18.13
N VAL A 360 23.15 -5.16 18.32
CA VAL A 360 21.76 -5.58 18.59
C VAL A 360 21.21 -4.86 19.82
N GLY A 361 20.00 -4.34 19.70
CA GLY A 361 19.30 -3.58 20.75
C GLY A 361 19.55 -2.07 20.72
N GLU A 362 20.58 -1.60 20.02
CA GLU A 362 20.83 -0.17 19.88
C GLU A 362 19.91 0.47 18.84
N ILE A 363 19.53 1.72 19.11
CA ILE A 363 18.65 2.53 18.24
C ILE A 363 19.50 3.27 17.22
N GLY A 364 19.10 3.20 15.94
CA GLY A 364 19.77 3.90 14.86
C GLY A 364 18.93 4.01 13.59
N ASN A 365 19.55 4.50 12.54
CA ASN A 365 18.91 4.68 11.24
C ASN A 365 18.69 3.33 10.55
N ILE A 366 17.48 3.10 10.05
CA ILE A 366 17.14 1.88 9.31
C ILE A 366 17.54 2.03 7.85
N GLN A 367 18.31 1.07 7.36
CA GLN A 367 18.65 0.94 5.96
C GLN A 367 18.23 -0.43 5.44
N VAL A 368 17.75 -0.47 4.20
CA VAL A 368 17.19 -1.68 3.60
C VAL A 368 17.69 -1.92 2.19
N ARG A 369 17.69 -3.19 1.77
CA ARG A 369 18.02 -3.62 0.42
C ARG A 369 17.20 -4.83 0.06
N GLY A 370 16.69 -4.90 -1.16
CA GLY A 370 15.91 -6.05 -1.61
C GLY A 370 15.29 -5.83 -3.00
N PRO A 371 14.74 -6.90 -3.60
CA PRO A 371 14.13 -6.82 -4.92
C PRO A 371 12.86 -5.94 -4.97
N ASN A 372 12.28 -5.65 -3.83
CA ASN A 372 11.10 -4.82 -3.64
C ASN A 372 11.43 -3.33 -3.47
N VAL A 373 12.71 -2.96 -3.34
CA VAL A 373 13.13 -1.56 -3.20
C VAL A 373 13.05 -0.87 -4.55
N PHE A 374 12.44 0.30 -4.60
CA PHE A 374 12.20 1.10 -5.80
C PHE A 374 13.50 1.47 -6.56
N GLN A 375 13.35 1.89 -7.82
CA GLN A 375 14.51 2.31 -8.62
C GLN A 375 14.99 3.74 -8.32
N GLY A 376 14.18 4.54 -7.62
CA GLY A 376 14.46 5.94 -7.33
C GLY A 376 13.24 6.83 -7.55
N TYR A 377 13.46 8.14 -7.49
CA TYR A 377 12.41 9.14 -7.65
C TYR A 377 12.34 9.66 -9.08
N TRP A 378 11.13 9.75 -9.60
CA TRP A 378 10.85 10.24 -10.95
C TRP A 378 11.41 11.63 -11.18
N ARG A 379 12.32 11.77 -12.18
CA ARG A 379 12.98 13.02 -12.55
C ARG A 379 13.78 13.69 -11.42
N MET A 380 14.22 12.93 -10.42
CA MET A 380 15.00 13.43 -9.30
C MET A 380 16.25 12.54 -9.05
N PRO A 381 17.20 12.47 -10.00
CA PRO A 381 18.38 11.60 -9.86
C PRO A 381 19.29 11.99 -8.70
N GLU A 382 19.47 13.29 -8.43
CA GLU A 382 20.27 13.78 -7.31
C GLU A 382 19.64 13.36 -5.98
N LYS A 383 18.33 13.53 -5.85
CA LYS A 383 17.60 13.11 -4.63
C LYS A 383 17.64 11.60 -4.46
N THR A 384 17.54 10.86 -5.54
CA THR A 384 17.71 9.40 -5.51
C THR A 384 19.09 9.00 -4.99
N ALA A 385 20.15 9.66 -5.49
CA ALA A 385 21.52 9.39 -5.04
C ALA A 385 21.75 9.72 -3.56
N GLU A 386 21.09 10.76 -3.02
CA GLU A 386 21.16 11.11 -1.59
C GLU A 386 20.53 10.03 -0.68
N GLU A 387 19.47 9.37 -1.15
CA GLU A 387 18.73 8.39 -0.36
C GLU A 387 19.34 6.98 -0.42
N PHE A 388 20.35 6.75 -1.26
CA PHE A 388 21.08 5.50 -1.32
C PHE A 388 22.51 5.66 -0.81
N THR A 389 23.02 4.62 -0.14
CA THR A 389 24.43 4.53 0.20
C THR A 389 25.25 4.08 -1.03
N GLN A 390 26.58 4.26 -1.00
CA GLN A 390 27.45 3.82 -2.09
C GLN A 390 27.41 2.30 -2.33
N ASP A 391 27.12 1.51 -1.29
CA ASP A 391 26.98 0.04 -1.32
C ASP A 391 25.53 -0.41 -1.59
N GLY A 392 24.64 0.52 -2.00
CA GLY A 392 23.30 0.21 -2.54
C GLY A 392 22.21 -0.03 -1.48
N TRP A 393 22.39 0.46 -0.25
CA TRP A 393 21.31 0.45 0.74
C TRP A 393 20.46 1.69 0.65
N PHE A 394 19.15 1.51 0.66
CA PHE A 394 18.18 2.60 0.74
C PHE A 394 18.01 3.06 2.19
N LYS A 395 18.16 4.36 2.42
CA LYS A 395 17.94 5.03 3.70
C LYS A 395 16.45 5.31 3.87
N THR A 396 15.78 4.60 4.75
CA THR A 396 14.34 4.74 4.92
C THR A 396 13.91 6.07 5.52
N GLY A 397 14.82 6.74 6.23
CA GLY A 397 14.51 7.91 7.06
C GLY A 397 13.78 7.54 8.37
N ASP A 398 13.60 6.26 8.63
CA ASP A 398 13.05 5.76 9.88
C ASP A 398 14.18 5.34 10.83
N VAL A 399 13.93 5.48 12.12
CA VAL A 399 14.81 5.09 13.23
C VAL A 399 14.18 3.89 13.93
N GLY A 400 14.99 2.91 14.31
CA GLY A 400 14.52 1.72 14.99
C GLY A 400 15.64 0.89 15.55
N LYS A 401 15.30 -0.29 16.03
CA LYS A 401 16.23 -1.28 16.57
C LYS A 401 15.83 -2.69 16.21
N VAL A 402 16.78 -3.60 16.30
CA VAL A 402 16.55 -5.05 16.20
C VAL A 402 16.90 -5.66 17.55
N ASP A 403 16.01 -6.42 18.14
CA ASP A 403 16.26 -7.08 19.43
C ASP A 403 17.05 -8.39 19.26
N GLU A 404 17.42 -9.02 20.40
CA GLU A 404 18.20 -10.27 20.43
C GLU A 404 17.46 -11.45 19.75
N ARG A 405 16.14 -11.37 19.61
CA ARG A 405 15.30 -12.37 18.92
C ARG A 405 15.12 -12.05 17.45
N GLY A 406 15.64 -10.92 16.95
CA GLY A 406 15.56 -10.48 15.56
C GLY A 406 14.32 -9.65 15.23
N TYR A 407 13.45 -9.32 16.18
CA TYR A 407 12.30 -8.45 15.95
C TYR A 407 12.73 -7.00 15.75
N VAL A 408 12.19 -6.39 14.71
CA VAL A 408 12.37 -4.98 14.40
C VAL A 408 11.31 -4.15 15.12
N SER A 409 11.72 -3.07 15.76
CA SER A 409 10.82 -2.04 16.30
C SER A 409 11.15 -0.69 15.66
N ILE A 410 10.12 0.01 15.20
CA ILE A 410 10.24 1.37 14.68
C ILE A 410 10.06 2.34 15.85
N VAL A 411 11.01 3.24 16.03
CA VAL A 411 11.00 4.21 17.12
C VAL A 411 10.49 5.57 16.65
N GLY A 412 10.63 5.87 15.35
CA GLY A 412 10.16 7.12 14.78
C GLY A 412 10.83 7.48 13.47
N ARG A 413 10.65 8.72 13.05
CA ARG A 413 11.34 9.32 11.91
C ARG A 413 12.59 10.06 12.39
N SER A 414 13.70 9.94 11.67
CA SER A 414 14.93 10.66 12.02
C SER A 414 14.77 12.19 12.02
N LYS A 415 13.89 12.71 11.17
CA LYS A 415 13.58 14.14 11.09
C LYS A 415 12.67 14.68 12.20
N ASP A 416 11.90 13.78 12.85
CA ASP A 416 10.99 14.13 13.95
C ASP A 416 11.70 13.99 15.31
N LEU A 417 12.98 13.60 15.28
CA LEU A 417 13.84 13.51 16.45
C LEU A 417 13.97 14.88 17.10
N ILE A 418 13.70 14.94 18.41
CA ILE A 418 13.86 16.15 19.23
C ILE A 418 15.24 16.09 19.87
N ILE A 419 16.09 17.08 19.66
CA ILE A 419 17.41 17.16 20.26
C ILE A 419 17.34 18.09 21.47
N SER A 420 17.20 17.52 22.66
CA SER A 420 17.05 18.26 23.91
C SER A 420 18.31 18.14 24.77
N GLY A 421 19.03 19.25 24.95
CA GLY A 421 20.23 19.28 25.76
C GLY A 421 21.34 18.31 25.29
N GLY A 422 21.38 18.02 23.98
CA GLY A 422 22.32 17.07 23.37
C GLY A 422 21.87 15.60 23.44
N TYR A 423 20.68 15.32 23.97
CA TYR A 423 20.08 13.98 23.99
C TYR A 423 19.03 13.83 22.90
N ASN A 424 19.05 12.69 22.25
CA ASN A 424 18.02 12.30 21.30
C ASN A 424 16.76 11.85 22.03
N VAL A 425 15.66 12.58 21.81
CA VAL A 425 14.33 12.23 22.34
C VAL A 425 13.47 11.79 21.15
N TYR A 426 13.02 10.55 21.21
CA TYR A 426 12.16 9.95 20.18
C TYR A 426 10.69 10.14 20.57
N PRO A 427 9.90 10.95 19.84
CA PRO A 427 8.51 11.23 20.20
C PRO A 427 7.69 9.99 20.47
N ALA A 428 7.75 8.99 19.60
CA ALA A 428 6.94 7.78 19.71
C ALA A 428 7.21 6.96 20.99
N GLU A 429 8.41 7.01 21.55
CA GLU A 429 8.70 6.35 22.83
C GLU A 429 7.95 7.02 23.98
N ILE A 430 7.95 8.34 24.02
CA ILE A 430 7.28 9.12 25.08
C ILE A 430 5.76 9.08 24.89
N GLU A 431 5.30 9.20 23.65
CA GLU A 431 3.89 9.06 23.28
C GLU A 431 3.33 7.69 23.72
N GLY A 432 4.12 6.62 23.55
CA GLY A 432 3.75 5.29 24.05
C GLY A 432 3.44 5.29 25.55
N TYR A 433 4.30 5.88 26.38
CA TYR A 433 4.05 5.98 27.81
C TYR A 433 2.88 6.88 28.19
N ILE A 434 2.70 7.99 27.47
CA ILE A 434 1.59 8.91 27.72
C ILE A 434 0.25 8.26 27.32
N ASN A 435 0.21 7.52 26.22
CA ASN A 435 -0.98 6.83 25.74
C ASN A 435 -1.44 5.70 26.69
N GLU A 436 -0.53 5.13 27.52
CA GLU A 436 -0.89 4.16 28.55
C GLU A 436 -1.57 4.80 29.79
N MET A 437 -1.59 6.15 29.88
CA MET A 437 -2.21 6.83 31.04
C MET A 437 -3.74 6.78 30.96
N PRO A 438 -4.43 6.48 32.07
CA PRO A 438 -5.88 6.47 32.08
C PRO A 438 -6.49 7.81 31.62
N GLY A 439 -7.37 7.78 30.63
CA GLY A 439 -8.05 8.95 30.10
C GLY A 439 -7.37 9.63 28.93
N VAL A 440 -6.20 9.15 28.50
CA VAL A 440 -5.53 9.58 27.28
C VAL A 440 -6.00 8.68 26.12
N ALA A 441 -6.54 9.29 25.06
CA ALA A 441 -6.94 8.54 23.86
C ALA A 441 -5.79 8.46 22.84
N GLU A 442 -5.03 9.55 22.71
CA GLU A 442 -3.90 9.69 21.79
C GLU A 442 -3.06 10.89 22.25
N SER A 443 -1.77 10.88 22.04
CA SER A 443 -0.88 12.00 22.29
C SER A 443 0.09 12.21 21.14
N ALA A 444 0.60 13.45 21.01
CA ALA A 444 1.70 13.79 20.12
C ALA A 444 2.76 14.58 20.87
N LEU A 445 4.04 14.20 20.72
CA LEU A 445 5.18 14.95 21.27
C LEU A 445 5.82 15.77 20.15
N VAL A 446 5.89 17.08 20.33
CA VAL A 446 6.48 18.01 19.37
C VAL A 446 7.68 18.73 19.97
N GLY A 447 8.75 18.89 19.17
CA GLY A 447 9.91 19.69 19.55
C GLY A 447 9.58 21.19 19.48
N VAL A 448 9.85 21.92 20.55
CA VAL A 448 9.69 23.35 20.62
C VAL A 448 11.05 23.99 20.92
N PRO A 449 11.49 25.04 20.20
CA PRO A 449 12.75 25.70 20.47
C PRO A 449 12.89 26.16 21.92
N HIS A 450 14.04 25.87 22.55
CA HIS A 450 14.35 26.26 23.91
C HIS A 450 15.75 26.89 24.01
N PRO A 451 15.93 28.05 24.67
CA PRO A 451 17.20 28.77 24.67
C PRO A 451 18.38 27.98 25.27
N ASP A 452 18.14 27.11 26.26
CA ASP A 452 19.21 26.37 26.93
C ASP A 452 19.39 24.94 26.40
N PHE A 453 18.32 24.32 25.91
CA PHE A 453 18.29 22.91 25.50
C PHE A 453 18.28 22.71 23.98
N GLY A 454 18.23 23.79 23.19
CA GLY A 454 18.00 23.71 21.75
C GLY A 454 16.55 23.44 21.44
N GLU A 455 16.03 22.29 21.85
CA GLU A 455 14.62 21.92 21.80
C GLU A 455 14.16 21.32 23.12
N VAL A 456 12.86 21.38 23.40
CA VAL A 456 12.19 20.62 24.45
C VAL A 456 10.94 19.95 23.89
N GLY A 457 10.66 18.73 24.34
CA GLY A 457 9.45 18.01 23.97
C GLY A 457 8.23 18.57 24.70
N VAL A 458 7.18 18.89 23.96
CA VAL A 458 5.86 19.27 24.48
C VAL A 458 4.85 18.25 24.03
N ALA A 459 4.19 17.57 24.96
CA ALA A 459 3.11 16.63 24.69
C ALA A 459 1.77 17.37 24.55
N VAL A 460 1.00 16.99 23.54
CA VAL A 460 -0.33 17.54 23.21
C VAL A 460 -1.34 16.42 23.25
#